data_a1d1e5a7a45e69d89b10a6cbc1bfb313
#
_entry.id   a1d1e5a7a45e69d89b10a6cbc1bfb313
#
_cell.length_a   1.000
_cell.length_b   1.000
_cell.length_c   1.000
_cell.angle_alpha   90.00
_cell.angle_beta   90.00
_cell.angle_gamma   90.00
#
_symmetry.space_group_name_H-M   'P 1'
#
loop_
_entity.id
_entity.type
_entity.pdbx_description
1 polymer ?
#
loop_
_entity_poly.entity_id
_entity_poly.type
_entity_poly.pdbx_seq_one_letter_code
_entity_poly.pdbx_strand_id
1 'polypeptide(L)'
;MQATADRALERAWEVLEAVPDPEIPVVSIRELGILREVRRAEDGHLEVVITPTYSGCPAMSQIAEDVGHALEAAALGPYRIATTLTPAWTTDWITDEAREKLRAYGIAPPTGNCGGGAGQAASEQPIAFIPKLPAPACPHCGSKHTERLAQFGSTACKALYRCIDCREPFDYFKPY
;
A
#
# COMPACT_ATOMS: atom_id res chain seq x y z
N MET A 1 -21.83 27.51 6.30
CA MET A 1 -21.23 26.87 5.10
C MET A 1 -20.01 26.01 5.42
N GLN A 2 -19.12 26.36 6.37
CA GLN A 2 -17.98 25.52 6.79
C GLN A 2 -18.40 24.15 7.38
N ALA A 3 -19.35 24.12 8.31
CA ALA A 3 -19.80 22.86 8.95
C ALA A 3 -20.36 21.80 7.98
N THR A 4 -20.92 22.22 6.85
CA THR A 4 -21.41 21.30 5.82
C THR A 4 -20.27 20.76 4.95
N ALA A 5 -19.23 21.58 4.74
CA ALA A 5 -18.04 21.21 4.00
C ALA A 5 -17.19 20.22 4.79
N ASP A 6 -17.05 20.41 6.10
CA ASP A 6 -16.30 19.50 7.00
C ASP A 6 -16.98 18.12 7.06
N ARG A 7 -18.33 18.09 7.16
CA ARG A 7 -19.09 16.83 7.15
C ARG A 7 -18.95 16.06 5.83
N ALA A 8 -18.83 16.75 4.70
CA ALA A 8 -18.62 16.08 3.42
C ALA A 8 -17.23 15.45 3.33
N LEU A 9 -16.20 16.09 3.89
CA LEU A 9 -14.85 15.52 3.98
C LEU A 9 -14.80 14.31 4.91
N GLU A 10 -15.40 14.40 6.09
CA GLU A 10 -15.50 13.28 7.03
C GLU A 10 -16.20 12.09 6.36
N ARG A 11 -17.32 12.34 5.70
CA ARG A 11 -18.06 11.30 4.98
C ARG A 11 -17.24 10.69 3.83
N ALA A 12 -16.47 11.50 3.11
CA ALA A 12 -15.59 10.99 2.05
C ALA A 12 -14.50 10.06 2.62
N TRP A 13 -13.88 10.41 3.74
CA TRP A 13 -12.93 9.55 4.42
C TRP A 13 -13.56 8.21 4.83
N GLU A 14 -14.72 8.23 5.51
CA GLU A 14 -15.44 7.02 5.93
C GLU A 14 -15.72 6.07 4.75
N VAL A 15 -16.18 6.63 3.63
CA VAL A 15 -16.49 5.84 2.43
C VAL A 15 -15.25 5.27 1.78
N LEU A 16 -14.18 6.06 1.68
CA LEU A 16 -12.95 5.68 1.01
C LEU A 16 -12.08 4.74 1.85
N GLU A 17 -12.17 4.80 3.17
CA GLU A 17 -11.50 3.84 4.06
C GLU A 17 -11.98 2.40 3.85
N ALA A 18 -13.18 2.21 3.33
CA ALA A 18 -13.75 0.89 3.06
C ALA A 18 -13.42 0.34 1.67
N VAL A 19 -12.81 1.15 0.78
CA VAL A 19 -12.45 0.71 -0.57
C VAL A 19 -11.33 -0.32 -0.51
N PRO A 20 -11.54 -1.58 -0.94
CA PRO A 20 -10.52 -2.62 -0.90
C PRO A 20 -9.49 -2.40 -2.01
N ASP A 21 -8.29 -2.92 -1.79
CA ASP A 21 -7.31 -3.05 -2.86
C ASP A 21 -7.75 -4.15 -3.84
N PRO A 22 -7.76 -3.90 -5.17
CA PRO A 22 -8.26 -4.87 -6.14
C PRO A 22 -7.38 -6.12 -6.27
N GLU A 23 -6.10 -6.04 -5.90
CA GLU A 23 -5.17 -7.18 -5.96
C GLU A 23 -5.09 -7.94 -4.63
N ILE A 24 -5.44 -7.29 -3.52
CA ILE A 24 -5.41 -7.85 -2.17
C ILE A 24 -6.69 -7.45 -1.41
N PRO A 25 -7.85 -8.05 -1.71
CA PRO A 25 -9.16 -7.55 -1.26
C PRO A 25 -9.42 -7.63 0.25
N VAL A 26 -8.49 -8.18 1.02
CA VAL A 26 -8.58 -8.25 2.48
C VAL A 26 -8.06 -7.00 3.18
N VAL A 27 -7.42 -6.10 2.45
CA VAL A 27 -6.93 -4.81 2.95
C VAL A 27 -7.49 -3.67 2.11
N SER A 28 -7.70 -2.53 2.74
CA SER A 28 -8.17 -1.34 2.04
C SER A 28 -7.02 -0.49 1.49
N ILE A 29 -7.32 0.37 0.53
CA ILE A 29 -6.35 1.35 -0.01
C ILE A 29 -5.85 2.31 1.07
N ARG A 30 -6.64 2.53 2.12
CA ARG A 30 -6.24 3.32 3.29
C ARG A 30 -5.21 2.58 4.13
N GLU A 31 -5.48 1.31 4.46
CA GLU A 31 -4.60 0.46 5.27
C GLU A 31 -3.25 0.20 4.62
N LEU A 32 -3.22 0.16 3.28
CA LEU A 32 -1.98 0.08 2.51
C LEU A 32 -1.26 1.43 2.34
N GLY A 33 -1.86 2.54 2.78
CA GLY A 33 -1.28 3.86 2.59
C GLY A 33 -1.30 4.35 1.13
N ILE A 34 -2.12 3.76 0.28
CA ILE A 34 -2.38 4.20 -1.10
C ILE A 34 -3.25 5.46 -1.10
N LEU A 35 -4.31 5.50 -0.28
CA LEU A 35 -5.10 6.70 -0.03
C LEU A 35 -4.32 7.66 0.86
N ARG A 36 -3.91 8.81 0.30
CA ARG A 36 -3.04 9.78 0.97
C ARG A 36 -3.78 10.91 1.62
N GLU A 37 -4.67 11.51 0.88
CA GLU A 37 -5.35 12.71 1.31
C GLU A 37 -6.74 12.81 0.66
N VAL A 38 -7.67 13.35 1.42
CA VAL A 38 -8.96 13.80 0.92
C VAL A 38 -9.12 15.25 1.36
N ARG A 39 -9.18 16.16 0.42
CA ARG A 39 -9.26 17.58 0.71
C ARG A 39 -10.26 18.28 -0.21
N ARG A 40 -10.61 19.51 0.12
CA ARG A 40 -11.36 20.37 -0.76
C ARG A 40 -10.41 21.28 -1.51
N ALA A 41 -10.51 21.22 -2.82
CA ALA A 41 -9.75 22.12 -3.69
C ALA A 41 -10.33 23.54 -3.65
N GLU A 42 -9.57 24.52 -4.17
CA GLU A 42 -9.98 25.94 -4.20
C GLU A 42 -11.27 26.17 -5.00
N ASP A 43 -11.52 25.36 -6.01
CA ASP A 43 -12.72 25.37 -6.84
C ASP A 43 -13.95 24.71 -6.17
N GLY A 44 -13.78 24.21 -4.92
CA GLY A 44 -14.83 23.56 -4.16
C GLY A 44 -15.03 22.08 -4.43
N HIS A 45 -14.31 21.47 -5.38
CA HIS A 45 -14.36 20.03 -5.62
C HIS A 45 -13.67 19.24 -4.48
N LEU A 46 -14.14 18.02 -4.26
CA LEU A 46 -13.37 17.06 -3.48
C LEU A 46 -12.15 16.59 -4.30
N GLU A 47 -10.98 16.67 -3.71
CA GLU A 47 -9.77 16.12 -4.30
C GLU A 47 -9.29 14.94 -3.47
N VAL A 48 -9.25 13.76 -4.11
CA VAL A 48 -8.73 12.53 -3.53
C VAL A 48 -7.34 12.27 -4.08
N VAL A 49 -6.36 12.21 -3.21
CA VAL A 49 -4.96 11.97 -3.59
C VAL A 49 -4.60 10.52 -3.28
N ILE A 50 -4.17 9.80 -4.30
CA ILE A 50 -3.71 8.42 -4.21
C ILE A 50 -2.27 8.31 -4.68
N THR A 51 -1.54 7.30 -4.19
CA THR A 51 -0.16 7.01 -4.59
C THR A 51 0.02 5.54 -4.90
N PRO A 52 0.72 5.18 -5.98
CA PRO A 52 1.02 3.78 -6.25
C PRO A 52 2.11 3.25 -5.33
N THR A 53 2.09 1.95 -5.03
CA THR A 53 3.16 1.27 -4.29
C THR A 53 4.48 1.20 -5.07
N TYR A 54 4.43 1.34 -6.39
CA TYR A 54 5.56 1.56 -7.30
C TYR A 54 5.06 2.26 -8.57
N SER A 55 5.95 2.97 -9.27
CA SER A 55 5.59 3.91 -10.35
C SER A 55 4.86 3.30 -11.55
N GLY A 56 4.86 1.99 -11.71
CA GLY A 56 4.22 1.28 -12.83
C GLY A 56 3.06 0.39 -12.39
N CYS A 57 2.42 0.64 -11.25
CA CYS A 57 1.34 -0.19 -10.73
C CYS A 57 0.12 -0.18 -11.68
N PRO A 58 -0.25 -1.34 -12.27
CA PRO A 58 -1.39 -1.41 -13.18
C PRO A 58 -2.75 -1.28 -12.46
N ALA A 59 -2.78 -1.52 -11.15
CA ALA A 59 -4.02 -1.44 -10.36
C ALA A 59 -4.50 0.01 -10.16
N MET A 60 -3.68 1.03 -10.45
CA MET A 60 -4.05 2.43 -10.19
C MET A 60 -5.30 2.89 -10.93
N SER A 61 -5.51 2.41 -12.16
CA SER A 61 -6.73 2.74 -12.91
C SER A 61 -7.98 2.16 -12.24
N GLN A 62 -7.89 0.89 -11.81
CA GLN A 62 -8.99 0.25 -11.10
C GLN A 62 -9.26 0.90 -9.75
N ILE A 63 -8.20 1.23 -8.99
CA ILE A 63 -8.34 1.95 -7.71
C ILE A 63 -9.03 3.30 -7.92
N ALA A 64 -8.66 4.04 -8.97
CA ALA A 64 -9.32 5.31 -9.27
C ALA A 64 -10.79 5.13 -9.62
N GLU A 65 -11.16 4.11 -10.41
CA GLU A 65 -12.55 3.77 -10.70
C GLU A 65 -13.32 3.39 -9.43
N ASP A 66 -12.77 2.55 -8.56
CA ASP A 66 -13.41 2.11 -7.33
C ASP A 66 -13.62 3.28 -6.35
N VAL A 67 -12.65 4.19 -6.25
CA VAL A 67 -12.76 5.47 -5.51
C VAL A 67 -13.90 6.31 -6.08
N GLY A 68 -13.98 6.45 -7.40
CA GLY A 68 -15.05 7.19 -8.07
C GLY A 68 -16.42 6.60 -7.76
N HIS A 69 -16.57 5.29 -7.94
CA HIS A 69 -17.82 4.59 -7.65
C HIS A 69 -18.26 4.74 -6.18
N ALA A 70 -17.31 4.68 -5.23
CA ALA A 70 -17.59 4.83 -3.82
C ALA A 70 -18.12 6.26 -3.48
N LEU A 71 -17.50 7.29 -4.08
CA LEU A 71 -17.94 8.67 -3.91
C LEU A 71 -19.32 8.92 -4.54
N GLU A 72 -19.55 8.40 -5.75
CA GLU A 72 -20.83 8.50 -6.47
C GLU A 72 -21.97 7.83 -5.69
N ALA A 73 -21.73 6.61 -5.20
CA ALA A 73 -22.69 5.87 -4.37
C ALA A 73 -23.06 6.62 -3.08
N ALA A 74 -22.13 7.40 -2.54
CA ALA A 74 -22.35 8.24 -1.37
C ALA A 74 -22.91 9.65 -1.70
N ALA A 75 -23.18 9.95 -2.97
CA ALA A 75 -23.60 11.25 -3.48
C ALA A 75 -22.61 12.39 -3.10
N LEU A 76 -21.32 12.09 -3.09
CA LEU A 76 -20.22 13.00 -2.79
C LEU A 76 -19.58 13.49 -4.10
N GLY A 77 -19.98 14.65 -4.54
CA GLY A 77 -19.45 15.26 -5.76
C GLY A 77 -19.69 16.77 -5.77
N PRO A 78 -19.08 17.50 -6.72
CA PRO A 78 -18.08 17.01 -7.70
C PRO A 78 -16.74 16.67 -7.07
N TYR A 79 -16.02 15.70 -7.66
CA TYR A 79 -14.71 15.24 -7.20
C TYR A 79 -13.69 15.15 -8.34
N ARG A 80 -12.42 15.08 -7.97
CA ARG A 80 -11.31 14.70 -8.85
C ARG A 80 -10.36 13.78 -8.11
N ILE A 81 -9.70 12.88 -8.85
CA ILE A 81 -8.71 11.96 -8.32
C ILE A 81 -7.35 12.36 -8.87
N ALA A 82 -6.40 12.60 -7.98
CA ALA A 82 -5.04 12.97 -8.32
C ALA A 82 -4.06 11.87 -7.88
N THR A 83 -3.16 11.48 -8.77
CA THR A 83 -2.08 10.55 -8.42
C THR A 83 -0.82 11.34 -8.11
N THR A 84 -0.19 11.05 -6.97
CA THR A 84 1.09 11.62 -6.58
C THR A 84 2.17 10.55 -6.47
N LEU A 85 3.40 10.90 -6.87
CA LEU A 85 4.58 10.07 -6.67
C LEU A 85 5.53 10.67 -5.62
N THR A 86 5.14 11.80 -5.01
CA THR A 86 5.97 12.52 -4.05
C THR A 86 5.16 12.86 -2.80
N PRO A 87 5.60 12.46 -1.62
CA PRO A 87 6.73 11.54 -1.39
C PRO A 87 6.46 10.14 -1.98
N ALA A 88 7.53 9.42 -2.32
CA ALA A 88 7.39 8.03 -2.78
C ALA A 88 6.73 7.17 -1.71
N TRP A 89 5.90 6.23 -2.14
CA TRP A 89 5.27 5.28 -1.23
C TRP A 89 6.32 4.42 -0.50
N THR A 90 6.06 4.09 0.74
CA THR A 90 6.90 3.22 1.56
C THR A 90 6.05 2.23 2.34
N THR A 91 6.58 1.05 2.59
CA THR A 91 5.93 0.01 3.40
C THR A 91 5.70 0.40 4.86
N ASP A 92 6.31 1.49 5.33
CA ASP A 92 6.07 2.03 6.67
C ASP A 92 4.66 2.63 6.82
N TRP A 93 3.99 2.90 5.69
CA TRP A 93 2.61 3.40 5.68
C TRP A 93 1.54 2.30 5.80
N ILE A 94 1.96 1.04 5.69
CA ILE A 94 1.08 -0.11 5.90
C ILE A 94 0.78 -0.21 7.40
N THR A 95 -0.50 -0.19 7.77
CA THR A 95 -0.92 -0.30 9.16
C THR A 95 -0.60 -1.68 9.75
N ASP A 96 -0.49 -1.77 11.06
CA ASP A 96 -0.25 -3.05 11.73
C ASP A 96 -1.42 -4.03 11.49
N GLU A 97 -2.65 -3.52 11.47
CA GLU A 97 -3.84 -4.31 11.14
C GLU A 97 -3.77 -4.88 9.73
N ALA A 98 -3.32 -4.08 8.75
CA ALA A 98 -3.11 -4.57 7.39
C ALA A 98 -2.04 -5.67 7.33
N ARG A 99 -0.96 -5.53 8.10
CA ARG A 99 0.08 -6.57 8.20
C ARG A 99 -0.46 -7.89 8.75
N GLU A 100 -1.37 -7.83 9.72
CA GLU A 100 -2.04 -9.01 10.26
C GLU A 100 -3.01 -9.62 9.25
N LYS A 101 -3.82 -8.80 8.57
CA LYS A 101 -4.72 -9.24 7.50
C LYS A 101 -3.96 -9.91 6.36
N LEU A 102 -2.84 -9.32 5.91
CA LEU A 102 -1.96 -9.91 4.90
C LEU A 102 -1.48 -11.29 5.34
N ARG A 103 -0.98 -11.42 6.57
CA ARG A 103 -0.50 -12.69 7.12
C ARG A 103 -1.61 -13.74 7.18
N ALA A 104 -2.78 -13.37 7.66
CA ALA A 104 -3.95 -14.27 7.73
C ALA A 104 -4.41 -14.72 6.34
N TYR A 105 -4.23 -13.87 5.34
CA TYR A 105 -4.55 -14.18 3.93
C TYR A 105 -3.48 -15.03 3.22
N GLY A 106 -2.34 -15.29 3.87
CA GLY A 106 -1.26 -16.09 3.31
C GLY A 106 -0.19 -15.28 2.58
N ILE A 107 -0.17 -13.96 2.76
CA ILE A 107 0.86 -13.06 2.25
C ILE A 107 1.78 -12.66 3.39
N ALA A 108 3.07 -12.95 3.29
CA ALA A 108 4.03 -12.48 4.27
C ALA A 108 4.15 -10.94 4.16
N PRO A 109 3.89 -10.19 5.23
CA PRO A 109 4.05 -8.74 5.22
C PRO A 109 5.52 -8.34 5.13
N PRO A 110 5.82 -7.09 4.68
CA PRO A 110 7.20 -6.62 4.57
C PRO A 110 7.89 -6.65 5.92
N THR A 111 9.13 -7.18 5.92
CA THR A 111 9.99 -7.25 7.10
C THR A 111 11.03 -6.14 7.05
N GLY A 112 11.16 -5.39 8.15
CA GLY A 112 12.10 -4.28 8.30
C GLY A 112 11.42 -2.93 8.18
N ASN A 113 11.93 -1.98 8.95
CA ASN A 113 11.63 -0.56 8.78
C ASN A 113 12.49 -0.08 7.59
N CYS A 114 11.85 0.43 6.55
CA CYS A 114 12.54 1.15 5.48
C CYS A 114 13.03 2.54 5.96
N GLY A 115 13.11 2.75 7.25
CA GLY A 115 13.64 3.93 7.90
C GLY A 115 15.16 4.09 7.70
N GLY A 116 15.59 4.15 6.45
CA GLY A 116 16.90 4.52 5.98
C GLY A 116 16.90 5.92 5.40
N GLY A 117 16.90 6.97 6.28
CA GLY A 117 17.52 8.23 5.94
C GLY A 117 16.83 9.12 4.91
N ALA A 118 15.72 9.74 5.25
CA ALA A 118 15.48 11.09 4.75
C ALA A 118 16.51 12.02 5.41
N GLY A 119 17.55 12.40 4.67
CA GLY A 119 18.42 13.52 5.01
C GLY A 119 19.84 13.19 5.44
N GLN A 120 20.64 12.62 4.54
CA GLN A 120 22.08 12.84 4.60
C GLN A 120 22.58 13.20 3.19
N ALA A 121 23.25 14.37 3.15
CA ALA A 121 23.93 14.89 1.97
C ALA A 121 24.86 13.83 1.36
N ALA A 122 24.96 13.85 0.04
CA ALA A 122 25.87 13.01 -0.73
C ALA A 122 27.30 13.12 -0.19
N SER A 123 27.71 12.16 0.63
CA SER A 123 29.09 11.88 0.91
C SER A 123 29.46 10.63 0.09
N GLU A 124 30.52 10.73 -0.69
CA GLU A 124 31.12 9.65 -1.42
C GLU A 124 31.46 8.51 -0.44
N GLN A 125 30.54 7.55 -0.28
CA GLN A 125 30.83 6.33 0.47
C GLN A 125 31.00 5.18 -0.50
N PRO A 126 32.01 4.30 -0.26
CA PRO A 126 32.22 3.13 -1.09
C PRO A 126 30.98 2.25 -1.08
N ILE A 127 30.71 1.58 -2.22
CA ILE A 127 29.59 0.67 -2.43
C ILE A 127 29.48 -0.30 -1.25
N ALA A 128 28.67 0.03 -0.27
CA ALA A 128 28.36 -0.86 0.83
C ALA A 128 27.51 -2.00 0.25
N PHE A 129 27.94 -3.23 0.48
CA PHE A 129 27.15 -4.42 0.21
C PHE A 129 25.74 -4.18 0.74
N ILE A 130 24.74 -4.18 -0.14
CA ILE A 130 23.33 -4.09 0.26
C ILE A 130 23.11 -5.27 1.22
N PRO A 131 22.77 -5.03 2.49
CA PRO A 131 22.51 -6.12 3.41
C PRO A 131 21.42 -7.01 2.81
N LYS A 132 21.68 -8.30 2.67
CA LYS A 132 20.66 -9.23 2.20
C LYS A 132 19.50 -9.17 3.20
N LEU A 133 18.40 -8.58 2.82
CA LEU A 133 17.21 -8.51 3.67
C LEU A 133 16.90 -9.91 4.20
N PRO A 134 16.58 -10.05 5.49
CA PRO A 134 16.25 -11.35 6.04
C PRO A 134 15.07 -11.95 5.29
N ALA A 135 15.13 -13.26 5.04
CA ALA A 135 14.03 -13.95 4.39
C ALA A 135 12.75 -13.79 5.24
N PRO A 136 11.58 -13.59 4.59
CA PRO A 136 10.32 -13.44 5.31
C PRO A 136 9.95 -14.73 6.05
N ALA A 137 9.29 -14.59 7.22
CA ALA A 137 8.71 -15.75 7.88
C ALA A 137 7.50 -16.27 7.08
N CYS A 138 7.33 -17.58 7.06
CA CYS A 138 6.19 -18.23 6.44
C CYS A 138 4.87 -17.78 7.11
N PRO A 139 3.86 -17.28 6.40
CA PRO A 139 2.60 -16.87 6.98
C PRO A 139 1.77 -18.05 7.51
N HIS A 140 2.03 -19.28 7.00
CA HIS A 140 1.26 -20.48 7.36
C HIS A 140 1.77 -21.16 8.63
N CYS A 141 3.10 -21.26 8.82
CA CYS A 141 3.68 -21.98 9.97
C CYS A 141 4.65 -21.16 10.82
N GLY A 142 4.94 -19.90 10.45
CA GLY A 142 5.84 -19.02 11.16
C GLY A 142 7.33 -19.32 10.99
N SER A 143 7.72 -20.36 10.24
CA SER A 143 9.11 -20.73 10.01
C SER A 143 9.88 -19.64 9.28
N LYS A 144 11.15 -19.44 9.67
CA LYS A 144 12.09 -18.56 8.97
C LYS A 144 12.89 -19.29 7.88
N HIS A 145 12.73 -20.60 7.76
CA HIS A 145 13.36 -21.39 6.71
C HIS A 145 12.56 -21.26 5.41
N THR A 146 12.79 -20.16 4.72
CA THR A 146 12.10 -19.85 3.47
C THR A 146 13.07 -19.53 2.37
N GLU A 147 12.72 -19.87 1.14
CA GLU A 147 13.51 -19.58 -0.05
C GLU A 147 12.69 -18.81 -1.08
N ARG A 148 13.32 -17.92 -1.80
CA ARG A 148 12.68 -17.18 -2.88
C ARG A 148 12.67 -18.00 -4.16
N LEU A 149 11.48 -18.26 -4.70
CA LEU A 149 11.29 -18.96 -5.96
C LEU A 149 11.35 -17.99 -7.15
N ALA A 150 10.72 -16.78 -6.99
CA ALA A 150 10.71 -15.76 -8.04
C ALA A 150 10.75 -14.35 -7.46
N GLN A 151 11.40 -13.45 -8.20
CA GLN A 151 11.51 -12.02 -7.86
C GLN A 151 10.13 -11.32 -7.93
N PHE A 152 9.25 -11.81 -8.78
CA PHE A 152 7.89 -11.31 -8.98
C PHE A 152 6.91 -12.46 -8.69
N GLY A 153 5.90 -12.17 -7.87
CA GLY A 153 4.79 -13.06 -7.56
C GLY A 153 3.62 -12.84 -8.52
N SER A 154 2.40 -12.94 -8.00
CA SER A 154 1.17 -12.65 -8.75
C SER A 154 1.13 -11.20 -9.27
N THR A 155 1.80 -10.28 -8.57
CA THR A 155 1.95 -8.86 -8.95
C THR A 155 3.38 -8.40 -8.72
N ALA A 156 3.77 -7.27 -9.32
CA ALA A 156 5.14 -6.78 -9.23
C ALA A 156 5.54 -6.32 -7.82
N CYS A 157 4.59 -5.92 -6.97
CA CYS A 157 4.83 -5.57 -5.57
C CYS A 157 5.09 -6.79 -4.67
N LYS A 158 4.83 -8.01 -5.16
CA LYS A 158 5.03 -9.25 -4.43
C LYS A 158 6.16 -10.09 -5.05
N ALA A 159 6.80 -10.92 -4.22
CA ALA A 159 7.73 -11.96 -4.63
C ALA A 159 7.19 -13.32 -4.21
N LEU A 160 7.49 -14.37 -4.96
CA LEU A 160 7.07 -15.72 -4.63
C LEU A 160 8.15 -16.42 -3.79
N TYR A 161 7.74 -16.97 -2.67
CA TYR A 161 8.57 -17.75 -1.75
C TYR A 161 7.98 -19.14 -1.52
N ARG A 162 8.80 -20.04 -0.98
CA ARG A 162 8.38 -21.34 -0.47
C ARG A 162 8.95 -21.54 0.94
N CYS A 163 8.14 -22.06 1.83
CA CYS A 163 8.59 -22.54 3.13
C CYS A 163 9.28 -23.91 2.97
N ILE A 164 10.46 -24.09 3.56
CA ILE A 164 11.18 -25.38 3.52
C ILE A 164 10.55 -26.38 4.50
N ASP A 165 10.00 -25.89 5.61
CA ASP A 165 9.45 -26.76 6.66
C ASP A 165 8.06 -27.28 6.32
N CYS A 166 7.09 -26.40 6.01
CA CYS A 166 5.73 -26.83 5.64
C CYS A 166 5.54 -27.06 4.13
N ARG A 167 6.51 -26.66 3.31
CA ARG A 167 6.57 -26.79 1.84
C ARG A 167 5.52 -25.95 1.08
N GLU A 168 4.71 -25.14 1.76
CA GLU A 168 3.72 -24.28 1.13
C GLU A 168 4.38 -23.09 0.44
N PRO A 169 3.96 -22.76 -0.80
CA PRO A 169 4.32 -21.51 -1.44
C PRO A 169 3.51 -20.36 -0.84
N PHE A 170 4.06 -19.14 -0.88
CA PHE A 170 3.38 -17.95 -0.41
C PHE A 170 3.93 -16.69 -1.09
N ASP A 171 3.09 -15.68 -1.21
CA ASP A 171 3.50 -14.35 -1.66
C ASP A 171 4.16 -13.58 -0.50
N TYR A 172 5.19 -12.82 -0.83
CA TYR A 172 5.84 -11.88 0.08
C TYR A 172 5.67 -10.47 -0.45
N PHE A 173 5.05 -9.60 0.32
CA PHE A 173 4.96 -8.18 -0.01
C PHE A 173 6.35 -7.55 0.16
N LYS A 174 6.93 -7.07 -0.95
CA LYS A 174 8.31 -6.55 -0.95
C LYS A 174 8.40 -5.22 -0.20
N PRO A 175 9.49 -4.98 0.56
CA PRO A 175 9.75 -3.67 1.16
C PRO A 175 10.13 -2.64 0.08
N TYR A 176 9.61 -1.43 0.21
CA TYR A 176 9.89 -0.27 -0.62
C TYR A 176 10.19 0.96 0.24
#